data_a86c56ff895a37d7ed65b139c8e50354
#
_entry.id   a86c56ff895a37d7ed65b139c8e50354
#
_cell.length_a   1.000
_cell.length_b   1.000
_cell.length_c   1.000
_cell.angle_alpha   90.00
_cell.angle_beta   90.00
_cell.angle_gamma   90.00
#
_symmetry.space_group_name_H-M   'P 1'
#
loop_
_entity.id
_entity.type
_entity.pdbx_description
1 polymer ?
#
loop_
_entity_poly.entity_id
_entity_poly.type
_entity_poly.pdbx_seq_one_letter_code
_entity_poly.pdbx_strand_id
1 'polypeptide(L)'
;MGKNELLYFDTLTPRQQLNDLMHKYAQKNHIPYAESWVELEHRYYRRHNIAIFVERKRHREKTNTRLSITEFLALTGRLTTAIEIGHEMTDGILMEKHHAL
;
A
#
# COMPACT_ATOMS: atom_id res chain seq x y z
N MET A 1 0.44 13.06 20.99
CA MET A 1 -0.23 12.63 19.76
C MET A 1 0.38 11.38 19.16
N GLY A 2 1.71 11.26 19.07
CA GLY A 2 2.36 10.11 18.49
C GLY A 2 2.01 8.76 19.10
N LYS A 3 1.85 8.70 20.43
CA LYS A 3 1.52 7.46 21.13
C LYS A 3 0.11 6.95 20.73
N ASN A 4 -0.86 7.84 20.61
CA ASN A 4 -2.22 7.46 20.25
C ASN A 4 -2.31 6.98 18.80
N GLU A 5 -1.55 7.60 17.90
CA GLU A 5 -1.51 7.19 16.51
C GLU A 5 -0.88 5.81 16.35
N LEU A 6 0.20 5.54 17.07
CA LEU A 6 0.85 4.23 17.04
C LEU A 6 -0.08 3.14 17.57
N LEU A 7 -0.75 3.40 18.70
CA LEU A 7 -1.70 2.44 19.27
C LEU A 7 -2.87 2.19 18.33
N TYR A 8 -3.38 3.25 17.70
CA TYR A 8 -4.46 3.12 16.74
C TYR A 8 -4.03 2.25 15.55
N PHE A 9 -2.85 2.50 14.99
CA PHE A 9 -2.35 1.73 13.85
C PHE A 9 -2.19 0.26 14.20
N ASP A 10 -1.67 -0.04 15.39
CA ASP A 10 -1.45 -1.42 15.85
C ASP A 10 -2.76 -2.19 16.03
N THR A 11 -3.89 -1.48 16.26
CA THR A 11 -5.20 -2.13 16.36
C THR A 11 -5.83 -2.44 15.00
N LEU A 12 -5.29 -1.89 13.92
CA LEU A 12 -5.83 -2.13 12.59
C LEU A 12 -5.45 -3.51 12.07
N THR A 13 -6.36 -4.11 11.30
CA THR A 13 -6.02 -5.33 10.57
C THR A 13 -4.97 -5.01 9.51
N PRO A 14 -4.23 -5.99 8.99
CA PRO A 14 -3.26 -5.74 7.91
C PRO A 14 -3.86 -5.02 6.71
N ARG A 15 -5.08 -5.38 6.32
CA ARG A 15 -5.76 -4.72 5.21
C ARG A 15 -6.04 -3.25 5.52
N GLN A 16 -6.49 -2.97 6.73
CA GLN A 16 -6.73 -1.59 7.19
C GLN A 16 -5.44 -0.80 7.29
N GLN A 17 -4.35 -1.45 7.74
CA GLN A 17 -3.03 -0.81 7.79
C GLN A 17 -2.59 -0.34 6.42
N LEU A 18 -2.75 -1.18 5.40
CA LEU A 18 -2.36 -0.80 4.04
C LEU A 18 -3.22 0.34 3.51
N ASN A 19 -4.55 0.29 3.74
CA ASN A 19 -5.43 1.38 3.36
C ASN A 19 -5.02 2.70 4.04
N ASP A 20 -4.68 2.64 5.32
CA ASP A 20 -4.25 3.82 6.08
C ASP A 20 -2.96 4.41 5.50
N LEU A 21 -1.98 3.57 5.17
CA LEU A 21 -0.73 4.01 4.56
C LEU A 21 -0.97 4.70 3.21
N MET A 22 -1.87 4.16 2.40
CA MET A 22 -2.20 4.77 1.11
C MET A 22 -2.88 6.13 1.27
N HIS A 23 -3.76 6.27 2.25
CA HIS A 23 -4.36 7.56 2.58
C HIS A 23 -3.32 8.58 3.03
N LYS A 24 -2.40 8.16 3.91
CA LYS A 24 -1.34 9.05 4.40
C LYS A 24 -0.43 9.51 3.27
N TYR A 25 -0.05 8.60 2.38
CA TYR A 25 0.78 8.95 1.23
C TYR A 25 0.07 9.97 0.33
N ALA A 26 -1.20 9.72 0.04
CA ALA A 26 -1.99 10.63 -0.80
C ALA A 26 -2.10 12.02 -0.18
N GLN A 27 -2.37 12.10 1.13
CA GLN A 27 -2.48 13.37 1.83
C GLN A 27 -1.16 14.15 1.82
N LYS A 28 -0.05 13.48 2.10
CA LYS A 28 1.27 14.14 2.14
C LYS A 28 1.70 14.67 0.78
N ASN A 29 1.31 13.99 -0.27
CA ASN A 29 1.73 14.35 -1.63
C ASN A 29 0.67 15.17 -2.37
N HIS A 30 -0.47 15.46 -1.74
CA HIS A 30 -1.58 16.21 -2.34
C HIS A 30 -2.04 15.59 -3.66
N ILE A 31 -2.18 14.26 -3.66
CA ILE A 31 -2.64 13.51 -4.83
C ILE A 31 -3.92 12.76 -4.50
N PRO A 32 -4.71 12.37 -5.52
CA PRO A 32 -5.88 11.53 -5.30
C PRO A 32 -5.50 10.19 -4.67
N TYR A 33 -6.39 9.65 -3.85
CA TYR A 33 -6.19 8.38 -3.18
C TYR A 33 -5.87 7.25 -4.17
N ALA A 34 -6.56 7.22 -5.31
CA ALA A 34 -6.33 6.20 -6.33
C ALA A 34 -4.89 6.20 -6.84
N GLU A 35 -4.24 7.36 -6.91
CA GLU A 35 -2.85 7.46 -7.38
C GLU A 35 -1.85 6.86 -6.42
N SER A 36 -2.16 6.83 -5.11
CA SER A 36 -1.30 6.17 -4.14
C SER A 36 -1.19 4.67 -4.43
N TRP A 37 -2.29 4.05 -4.87
CA TRP A 37 -2.29 2.63 -5.23
C TRP A 37 -1.50 2.38 -6.52
N VAL A 38 -1.53 3.31 -7.47
CA VAL A 38 -0.73 3.22 -8.69
C VAL A 38 0.77 3.26 -8.33
N GLU A 39 1.15 4.15 -7.42
CA GLU A 39 2.54 4.23 -6.96
C GLU A 39 2.97 2.95 -6.25
N LEU A 40 2.09 2.38 -5.41
CA LEU A 40 2.37 1.10 -4.75
C LEU A 40 2.62 0.01 -5.80
N GLU A 41 1.78 -0.07 -6.83
CA GLU A 41 1.94 -1.03 -7.90
C GLU A 41 3.28 -0.86 -8.62
N HIS A 42 3.65 0.38 -8.94
CA HIS A 42 4.92 0.67 -9.61
C HIS A 42 6.11 0.21 -8.76
N ARG A 43 6.10 0.49 -7.46
CA ARG A 43 7.18 0.07 -6.56
C ARG A 43 7.23 -1.44 -6.40
N TYR A 44 6.07 -2.06 -6.30
CA TYR A 44 5.99 -3.52 -6.21
C TYR A 44 6.55 -4.17 -7.47
N TYR A 45 6.17 -3.67 -8.64
CA TYR A 45 6.67 -4.17 -9.92
C TYR A 45 8.19 -4.03 -10.05
N ARG A 46 8.73 -2.86 -9.69
CA ARG A 46 10.16 -2.63 -9.78
C ARG A 46 10.96 -3.55 -8.86
N ARG A 47 10.42 -3.88 -7.70
CA ARG A 47 11.12 -4.69 -6.70
C ARG A 47 10.96 -6.19 -6.94
N HIS A 48 9.76 -6.63 -7.31
CA HIS A 48 9.42 -8.05 -7.37
C HIS A 48 9.01 -8.54 -8.75
N ASN A 49 8.95 -7.66 -9.73
CA ASN A 49 8.52 -7.97 -11.10
C ASN A 49 7.11 -8.57 -11.13
N ILE A 50 6.23 -8.12 -10.25
CA ILE A 50 4.84 -8.58 -10.15
C ILE A 50 3.92 -7.39 -10.43
N ALA A 51 3.09 -7.50 -11.47
CA ALA A 51 2.12 -6.49 -11.85
C ALA A 51 0.77 -6.80 -11.15
N ILE A 52 0.57 -6.25 -9.97
CA ILE A 52 -0.58 -6.59 -9.11
C ILE A 52 -1.91 -6.33 -9.80
N PHE A 53 -2.08 -5.18 -10.45
CA PHE A 53 -3.35 -4.83 -11.10
C PHE A 53 -3.66 -5.75 -12.27
N VAL A 54 -2.65 -6.11 -13.03
CA VAL A 54 -2.80 -7.03 -14.17
C VAL A 54 -3.20 -8.42 -13.67
N GLU A 55 -2.53 -8.91 -12.63
CA GLU A 55 -2.84 -10.23 -12.07
C GLU A 55 -4.22 -10.26 -11.44
N ARG A 56 -4.63 -9.18 -10.76
CA ARG A 56 -5.97 -9.07 -10.20
C ARG A 56 -7.03 -9.11 -11.30
N LYS A 57 -6.79 -8.42 -12.39
CA LYS A 57 -7.71 -8.44 -13.55
C LYS A 57 -7.83 -9.83 -14.13
N ARG A 58 -6.71 -10.54 -14.30
CA ARG A 58 -6.70 -11.92 -14.79
C ARG A 58 -7.46 -12.86 -13.86
N HIS A 59 -7.28 -12.69 -12.55
CA HIS A 59 -8.00 -13.46 -11.54
C HIS A 59 -9.50 -13.25 -11.69
N ARG A 60 -9.94 -12.01 -11.85
CA ARG A 60 -11.34 -11.67 -12.04
C ARG A 60 -11.91 -12.34 -13.30
N GLU A 61 -11.18 -12.28 -14.39
CA GLU A 61 -11.60 -12.90 -15.65
C GLU A 61 -11.69 -14.41 -15.53
N LYS A 62 -10.77 -15.03 -14.82
CA LYS A 62 -10.69 -16.47 -14.66
C LYS A 62 -11.72 -17.02 -13.68
N THR A 63 -11.99 -16.34 -12.60
CA THR A 63 -12.86 -16.83 -11.51
C THR A 63 -14.22 -16.16 -11.48
N ASN A 64 -14.41 -15.11 -12.28
CA ASN A 64 -15.60 -14.26 -12.26
C ASN A 64 -15.88 -13.68 -10.86
N THR A 65 -14.84 -13.49 -10.05
CA THR A 65 -14.93 -12.96 -8.69
C THR A 65 -14.19 -11.63 -8.63
N ARG A 66 -14.89 -10.59 -8.14
CA ARG A 66 -14.31 -9.26 -8.00
C ARG A 66 -13.76 -9.10 -6.60
N LEU A 67 -12.44 -9.00 -6.50
CA LEU A 67 -11.75 -8.73 -5.24
C LEU A 67 -11.21 -7.30 -5.24
N SER A 68 -11.21 -6.66 -4.06
CA SER A 68 -10.48 -5.41 -3.88
C SER A 68 -8.99 -5.69 -3.97
N ILE A 69 -8.18 -4.63 -4.07
CA ILE A 69 -6.72 -4.78 -4.13
C ILE A 69 -6.21 -5.46 -2.86
N THR A 70 -6.69 -5.04 -1.68
CA THR A 70 -6.25 -5.63 -0.41
C THR A 70 -6.69 -7.08 -0.26
N GLU A 71 -7.88 -7.42 -0.72
CA GLU A 71 -8.34 -8.80 -0.73
C GLU A 71 -7.48 -9.68 -1.64
N PHE A 72 -7.16 -9.18 -2.82
CA PHE A 72 -6.31 -9.91 -3.76
C PHE A 72 -4.90 -10.10 -3.21
N LEU A 73 -4.32 -9.07 -2.60
CA LEU A 73 -3.01 -9.16 -1.97
C LEU A 73 -3.00 -10.19 -0.83
N ALA A 74 -4.07 -10.20 -0.01
CA ALA A 74 -4.20 -11.17 1.07
C ALA A 74 -4.30 -12.60 0.51
N LEU A 75 -5.13 -12.78 -0.51
CA LEU A 75 -5.33 -14.08 -1.13
C LEU A 75 -4.03 -14.65 -1.71
N THR A 76 -3.20 -13.81 -2.29
CA THR A 76 -1.96 -14.23 -2.95
C THR A 76 -0.75 -14.24 -2.01
N GLY A 77 -0.95 -13.98 -0.72
CA GLY A 77 0.13 -13.97 0.28
C GLY A 77 1.09 -12.80 0.13
N ARG A 78 0.66 -11.69 -0.49
CA ARG A 78 1.50 -10.54 -0.78
C ARG A 78 1.21 -9.32 0.07
N LEU A 79 0.25 -9.43 1.00
CA LEU A 79 -0.19 -8.28 1.78
C LEU A 79 0.91 -7.72 2.68
N THR A 80 1.68 -8.59 3.33
CA THR A 80 2.79 -8.16 4.19
C THR A 80 3.83 -7.37 3.42
N THR A 81 4.22 -7.86 2.25
CA THR A 81 5.18 -7.17 1.38
C THR A 81 4.64 -5.81 0.93
N ALA A 82 3.35 -5.75 0.58
CA ALA A 82 2.72 -4.50 0.19
C ALA A 82 2.72 -3.48 1.34
N ILE A 83 2.49 -3.94 2.59
CA ILE A 83 2.54 -3.08 3.76
C ILE A 83 3.97 -2.54 3.96
N GLU A 84 4.98 -3.37 3.80
CA GLU A 84 6.38 -2.93 3.88
C GLU A 84 6.68 -1.83 2.87
N ILE A 85 6.23 -2.00 1.63
CA ILE A 85 6.40 -0.99 0.59
C ILE A 85 5.62 0.28 0.95
N GLY A 86 4.41 0.13 1.49
CA GLY A 86 3.61 1.26 1.95
C GLY A 86 4.29 2.07 3.03
N HIS A 87 4.97 1.41 3.97
CA HIS A 87 5.78 2.10 4.98
C HIS A 87 6.93 2.86 4.34
N GLU A 88 7.63 2.28 3.39
CA GLU A 88 8.70 2.97 2.67
C GLU A 88 8.19 4.20 1.94
N MET A 89 7.00 4.11 1.34
CA MET A 89 6.40 5.24 0.64
C MET A 89 6.13 6.42 1.58
N THR A 90 5.67 6.14 2.79
CA THR A 90 5.37 7.19 3.78
C THR A 90 6.59 7.62 4.57
N ASP A 91 7.43 6.68 5.00
CA ASP A 91 8.60 6.96 5.83
C ASP A 91 9.77 7.51 5.02
N GLY A 92 9.88 7.11 3.75
CA GLY A 92 10.91 7.62 2.86
C GLY A 92 10.90 9.14 2.73
N ILE A 93 9.71 9.73 2.75
CA ILE A 93 9.57 11.19 2.69
C ILE A 93 10.17 11.84 3.93
N LEU A 94 9.96 11.25 5.11
CA LEU A 94 10.53 11.73 6.36
C LEU A 94 12.05 11.59 6.36
N MET A 95 12.57 10.50 5.82
CA MET A 95 14.02 10.28 5.72
C MET A 95 14.68 11.28 4.78
N GLU A 96 14.04 11.59 3.65
CA GLU A 96 14.53 12.60 2.72
C GLU A 96 14.63 13.97 3.39
N LYS A 97 13.64 14.35 4.19
CA LYS A 97 13.67 15.58 4.96
C LYS A 97 14.83 15.60 5.97
N HIS A 98 15.12 14.46 6.59
CA HIS A 98 16.24 14.32 7.51
C HIS A 98 17.58 14.49 6.79
N HIS A 99 17.72 13.91 5.62
CA HIS A 99 18.96 14.00 4.82
C HIS A 99 19.19 15.40 4.26
N ALA A 100 18.15 16.18 4.07
CA ALA A 100 18.26 17.54 3.60
C ALA A 100 18.79 18.50 4.66
N LEU A 101 18.83 18.06 5.90
CA LEU A 101 19.41 18.85 7.01
C LEU A 101 20.91 18.59 7.14
#